data_99e32666a25dbdba0c8823450ec861a6
#
_entry.id   99e32666a25dbdba0c8823450ec861a6
#
_cell.length_a   1.000
_cell.length_b   1.000
_cell.length_c   1.000
_cell.angle_alpha   90.00
_cell.angle_beta   90.00
_cell.angle_gamma   90.00
#
_symmetry.space_group_name_H-M   'P 1'
#
loop_
_entity.id
_entity.type
_entity.pdbx_description
1 polymer ?
#
loop_
_entity_poly.entity_id
_entity_poly.type
_entity_poly.pdbx_seq_one_letter_code
_entity_poly.pdbx_strand_id
1 'polypeptide(L)'
;MKFLFAPAVGLLNRLRYTTKFMLICVIAALVGVLLLSQLYRQGGMEIERARTEQAGVAVLERMMTALSLMQQHRGMTSGLLGGDASLAPKVAEKAKALDAAMSGVEQALAGPGAGFGLDERWAQIKGAWGPLKDGNPQDRKANFAAHSAMVRQNLNLMLAVGDMSHLAFDPNASTANLISILVVDAPEMSEMLGRLRGYGTGLVARGTLSPEDHDKLVAQLAQLEMTKNTIVSHLGRTAEGMPELAGRLATAVKDIEAGFNALSTVANQELMEGRFGIAPADFFKIGTQAITALVGHLDDTVRPAVVAQVSAQEQRARTQLTVLMGSSIVAVLVLFYLMVGMYYSIVGSVQELNAGARQLASGDYTAQVRFSAQDELAEVATQFNDMAARLRGIIVQVKDTSAELGSLSARMAQSASAVAEASETQSQSASGMAAAIEEMTVGIDEISRNAGSAAEESRASGSLASEGAEVVRRSVTEMERIAESVN
;
A
#
# COMPACT_ATOMS: atom_id res chain seq x y z
N MET A 1 -1.24 40.47 16.10
CA MET A 1 -2.21 39.53 15.54
C MET A 1 -3.38 40.19 14.79
N LYS A 2 -4.00 41.28 15.23
CA LYS A 2 -5.13 41.90 14.53
C LYS A 2 -4.84 42.33 13.08
N PHE A 3 -3.61 42.70 12.74
CA PHE A 3 -3.21 43.16 11.41
C PHE A 3 -3.27 42.03 10.34
N LEU A 4 -2.96 40.81 10.72
CA LEU A 4 -2.97 39.65 9.81
C LEU A 4 -4.39 39.27 9.35
N PHE A 5 -5.40 39.50 10.17
CA PHE A 5 -6.81 39.19 9.89
C PHE A 5 -7.61 40.37 9.33
N ALA A 6 -6.97 41.55 9.22
CA ALA A 6 -7.65 42.74 8.76
C ALA A 6 -8.33 42.60 7.38
N PRO A 7 -7.71 41.95 6.36
CA PRO A 7 -8.36 41.75 5.06
C PRO A 7 -9.59 40.84 5.15
N ALA A 8 -9.52 39.76 5.93
CA ALA A 8 -10.63 38.82 6.13
C ALA A 8 -11.79 39.49 6.87
N VAL A 9 -11.48 40.27 7.92
CA VAL A 9 -12.49 41.06 8.67
C VAL A 9 -13.13 42.11 7.75
N GLY A 10 -12.33 42.80 6.93
CA GLY A 10 -12.83 43.79 5.99
C GLY A 10 -13.79 43.20 4.95
N LEU A 11 -13.47 42.00 4.44
CA LEU A 11 -14.34 41.28 3.51
C LEU A 11 -15.63 40.81 4.20
N LEU A 12 -15.51 40.17 5.35
CA LEU A 12 -16.65 39.61 6.08
C LEU A 12 -17.60 40.71 6.58
N ASN A 13 -17.10 41.86 6.98
CA ASN A 13 -17.94 42.97 7.43
C ASN A 13 -18.84 43.55 6.35
N ARG A 14 -18.54 43.32 5.08
CA ARG A 14 -19.37 43.76 3.94
C ARG A 14 -20.50 42.79 3.60
N LEU A 15 -20.49 41.57 4.18
CA LEU A 15 -21.44 40.51 3.88
C LEU A 15 -22.53 40.43 4.94
N ARG A 16 -23.75 40.05 4.51
CA ARG A 16 -24.83 39.69 5.43
C ARG A 16 -24.50 38.37 6.13
N TYR A 17 -25.03 38.13 7.31
CA TYR A 17 -24.81 36.88 8.06
C TYR A 17 -25.04 35.63 7.21
N THR A 18 -26.15 35.57 6.46
CA THR A 18 -26.46 34.47 5.54
C THR A 18 -25.32 34.21 4.57
N THR A 19 -24.75 35.27 3.96
CA THR A 19 -23.65 35.14 2.99
C THR A 19 -22.34 34.73 3.68
N LYS A 20 -22.09 35.21 4.91
CA LYS A 20 -20.93 34.80 5.71
C LYS A 20 -20.95 33.27 5.99
N PHE A 21 -22.07 32.78 6.49
CA PHE A 21 -22.26 31.36 6.77
C PHE A 21 -22.19 30.52 5.49
N MET A 22 -22.83 30.96 4.41
CA MET A 22 -22.75 30.28 3.12
C MET A 22 -21.33 30.17 2.61
N LEU A 23 -20.52 31.25 2.73
CA LEU A 23 -19.10 31.25 2.33
C LEU A 23 -18.29 30.22 3.13
N ILE A 24 -18.49 30.17 4.45
CA ILE A 24 -17.80 29.18 5.31
C ILE A 24 -18.25 27.76 4.96
N CYS A 25 -19.54 27.53 4.73
CA CYS A 25 -20.07 26.23 4.30
C CYS A 25 -19.45 25.78 2.97
N VAL A 26 -19.35 26.68 1.99
CA VAL A 26 -18.76 26.37 0.67
C VAL A 26 -17.27 26.04 0.82
N ILE A 27 -16.52 26.82 1.60
CA ILE A 27 -15.09 26.55 1.84
C ILE A 27 -14.92 25.19 2.57
N ALA A 28 -15.69 24.94 3.62
CA ALA A 28 -15.65 23.67 4.34
C ALA A 28 -16.02 22.48 3.45
N ALA A 29 -17.03 22.64 2.59
CA ALA A 29 -17.40 21.62 1.62
C ALA A 29 -16.29 21.35 0.59
N LEU A 30 -15.66 22.42 0.05
CA LEU A 30 -14.53 22.28 -0.87
C LEU A 30 -13.34 21.55 -0.23
N VAL A 31 -12.97 21.93 0.99
CA VAL A 31 -11.90 21.25 1.74
C VAL A 31 -12.28 19.79 2.01
N GLY A 32 -13.53 19.52 2.42
CA GLY A 32 -14.02 18.18 2.63
C GLY A 32 -13.93 17.31 1.36
N VAL A 33 -14.39 17.84 0.23
CA VAL A 33 -14.30 17.14 -1.07
C VAL A 33 -12.85 16.87 -1.46
N LEU A 34 -11.96 17.82 -1.23
CA LEU A 34 -10.54 17.69 -1.56
C LEU A 34 -9.88 16.60 -0.71
N LEU A 35 -10.13 16.58 0.59
CA LEU A 35 -9.65 15.54 1.51
C LEU A 35 -10.19 14.15 1.16
N LEU A 36 -11.50 14.06 0.91
CA LEU A 36 -12.14 12.79 0.49
C LEU A 36 -11.57 12.28 -0.83
N SER A 37 -11.35 13.19 -1.79
CA SER A 37 -10.70 12.85 -3.06
C SER A 37 -9.28 12.32 -2.86
N GLN A 38 -8.51 12.92 -1.96
CA GLN A 38 -7.15 12.49 -1.66
C GLN A 38 -7.12 11.12 -0.96
N LEU A 39 -7.99 10.89 0.02
CA LEU A 39 -8.16 9.60 0.68
C LEU A 39 -8.56 8.50 -0.31
N TYR A 40 -9.52 8.80 -1.19
CA TYR A 40 -9.95 7.86 -2.22
C TYR A 40 -8.83 7.48 -3.18
N ARG A 41 -8.03 8.47 -3.65
CA ARG A 41 -6.89 8.21 -4.54
C ARG A 41 -5.82 7.36 -3.84
N GLN A 42 -5.49 7.70 -2.59
CA GLN A 42 -4.46 6.98 -1.84
C GLN A 42 -4.87 5.53 -1.57
N GLY A 43 -6.08 5.29 -1.06
CA GLY A 43 -6.59 3.95 -0.84
C GLY A 43 -6.78 3.15 -2.14
N GLY A 44 -7.15 3.83 -3.23
CA GLY A 44 -7.22 3.23 -4.56
C GLY A 44 -5.87 2.75 -5.06
N MET A 45 -4.79 3.51 -4.85
CA MET A 45 -3.43 3.10 -5.22
C MET A 45 -2.96 1.87 -4.46
N GLU A 46 -3.27 1.74 -3.17
CA GLU A 46 -2.91 0.56 -2.38
C GLU A 46 -3.66 -0.70 -2.84
N ILE A 47 -4.95 -0.56 -3.15
CA ILE A 47 -5.74 -1.67 -3.71
C ILE A 47 -5.19 -2.10 -5.07
N GLU A 48 -4.87 -1.14 -5.94
CA GLU A 48 -4.32 -1.41 -7.27
C GLU A 48 -2.94 -2.05 -7.18
N ARG A 49 -2.10 -1.59 -6.26
CA ARG A 49 -0.81 -2.21 -5.96
C ARG A 49 -0.96 -3.69 -5.59
N ALA A 50 -1.84 -4.00 -4.63
CA ALA A 50 -2.06 -5.38 -4.20
C ALA A 50 -2.59 -6.26 -5.36
N ARG A 51 -3.43 -5.73 -6.25
CA ARG A 51 -3.88 -6.43 -7.46
C ARG A 51 -2.74 -6.68 -8.43
N THR A 52 -1.87 -5.70 -8.61
CA THR A 52 -0.70 -5.81 -9.47
C THR A 52 0.27 -6.87 -8.93
N GLU A 53 0.44 -6.94 -7.61
CA GLU A 53 1.20 -8.00 -6.94
C GLU A 53 0.58 -9.40 -7.16
N GLN A 54 -0.75 -9.54 -7.04
CA GLN A 54 -1.45 -10.80 -7.36
C GLN A 54 -1.26 -11.21 -8.82
N ALA A 55 -1.33 -10.24 -9.73
CA ALA A 55 -1.07 -10.47 -11.15
C ALA A 55 0.37 -10.97 -11.38
N GLY A 56 1.34 -10.38 -10.68
CA GLY A 56 2.74 -10.83 -10.69
C GLY A 56 2.89 -12.28 -10.26
N VAL A 57 2.27 -12.67 -9.15
CA VAL A 57 2.30 -14.07 -8.69
C VAL A 57 1.72 -15.03 -9.73
N ALA A 58 0.60 -14.67 -10.36
CA ALA A 58 -0.01 -15.50 -11.40
C ALA A 58 0.88 -15.67 -12.64
N VAL A 59 1.60 -14.62 -13.06
CA VAL A 59 2.57 -14.70 -14.15
C VAL A 59 3.77 -15.56 -13.75
N LEU A 60 4.32 -15.36 -12.55
CA LEU A 60 5.46 -16.12 -12.02
C LEU A 60 5.17 -17.64 -11.94
N GLU A 61 3.94 -18.00 -11.57
CA GLU A 61 3.51 -19.41 -11.56
C GLU A 61 3.67 -20.06 -12.93
N ARG A 62 3.20 -19.38 -13.99
CA ARG A 62 3.30 -19.88 -15.37
C ARG A 62 4.75 -19.93 -15.84
N MET A 63 5.53 -18.91 -15.45
CA MET A 63 6.95 -18.86 -15.79
C MET A 63 7.77 -19.93 -15.10
N MET A 64 7.47 -20.26 -13.83
CA MET A 64 8.13 -21.35 -13.10
C MET A 64 7.83 -22.71 -13.75
N THR A 65 6.59 -22.93 -14.20
CA THR A 65 6.22 -24.13 -14.95
C THR A 65 7.02 -24.23 -16.26
N ALA A 66 7.11 -23.12 -17.02
CA ALA A 66 7.91 -23.07 -18.25
C ALA A 66 9.40 -23.31 -17.94
N LEU A 67 9.96 -22.68 -16.90
CA LEU A 67 11.34 -22.87 -16.44
C LEU A 67 11.65 -24.37 -16.19
N SER A 68 10.82 -25.03 -15.42
CA SER A 68 10.99 -26.47 -15.12
C SER A 68 11.02 -27.32 -16.40
N LEU A 69 10.14 -27.01 -17.35
CA LEU A 69 10.07 -27.74 -18.63
C LEU A 69 11.27 -27.40 -19.54
N MET A 70 11.75 -26.15 -19.57
CA MET A 70 12.99 -25.77 -20.26
C MET A 70 14.19 -26.56 -19.75
N GLN A 71 14.31 -26.67 -18.41
CA GLN A 71 15.37 -27.42 -17.75
C GLN A 71 15.30 -28.92 -18.06
N GLN A 72 14.07 -29.50 -18.04
CA GLN A 72 13.85 -30.91 -18.37
C GLN A 72 14.17 -31.18 -19.84
N HIS A 73 13.67 -30.35 -20.76
CA HIS A 73 13.93 -30.47 -22.19
C HIS A 73 15.45 -30.36 -22.47
N ARG A 74 16.16 -29.38 -21.90
CA ARG A 74 17.61 -29.25 -21.97
C ARG A 74 18.33 -30.53 -21.58
N GLY A 75 17.96 -31.10 -20.42
CA GLY A 75 18.58 -32.32 -19.90
C GLY A 75 18.37 -33.53 -20.82
N MET A 76 17.15 -33.72 -21.29
CA MET A 76 16.83 -34.85 -22.17
C MET A 76 17.42 -34.67 -23.57
N THR A 77 17.39 -33.49 -24.15
CA THR A 77 18.04 -33.19 -25.43
C THR A 77 19.55 -33.38 -25.35
N SER A 78 20.17 -32.96 -24.26
CA SER A 78 21.60 -33.21 -24.04
C SER A 78 21.94 -34.71 -23.94
N GLY A 79 21.06 -35.55 -23.35
CA GLY A 79 21.21 -36.99 -23.34
C GLY A 79 21.05 -37.62 -24.74
N LEU A 80 20.00 -37.16 -25.48
CA LEU A 80 19.74 -37.60 -26.85
C LEU A 80 20.92 -37.30 -27.78
N LEU A 81 21.42 -36.05 -27.76
CA LEU A 81 22.60 -35.65 -28.52
C LEU A 81 23.90 -36.30 -28.02
N GLY A 82 23.89 -36.83 -26.81
CA GLY A 82 24.95 -37.67 -26.26
C GLY A 82 24.91 -39.14 -26.68
N GLY A 83 23.92 -39.55 -27.52
CA GLY A 83 23.82 -40.90 -28.09
C GLY A 83 22.72 -41.77 -27.50
N ASP A 84 21.95 -41.29 -26.49
CA ASP A 84 20.81 -42.04 -25.93
C ASP A 84 19.54 -41.82 -26.77
N ALA A 85 19.41 -42.61 -27.83
CA ALA A 85 18.25 -42.55 -28.73
C ALA A 85 16.91 -42.85 -28.04
N SER A 86 16.90 -43.51 -26.88
CA SER A 86 15.68 -43.81 -26.12
C SER A 86 14.97 -42.58 -25.57
N LEU A 87 15.68 -41.46 -25.51
CA LEU A 87 15.15 -40.18 -25.05
C LEU A 87 14.33 -39.41 -26.13
N ALA A 88 14.43 -39.79 -27.40
CA ALA A 88 13.74 -39.04 -28.49
C ALA A 88 12.24 -38.82 -28.25
N PRO A 89 11.43 -39.88 -27.86
CA PRO A 89 10.02 -39.66 -27.59
C PRO A 89 9.77 -38.77 -26.37
N LYS A 90 10.62 -38.83 -25.35
CA LYS A 90 10.52 -37.98 -24.16
C LYS A 90 10.87 -36.51 -24.46
N VAL A 91 11.86 -36.27 -25.32
CA VAL A 91 12.21 -34.90 -25.82
C VAL A 91 11.01 -34.30 -26.53
N ALA A 92 10.40 -35.06 -27.45
CA ALA A 92 9.21 -34.59 -28.19
C ALA A 92 8.00 -34.30 -27.25
N GLU A 93 7.77 -35.21 -26.26
CA GLU A 93 6.74 -34.98 -25.23
C GLU A 93 7.00 -33.69 -24.46
N LYS A 94 8.23 -33.44 -24.01
CA LYS A 94 8.58 -32.27 -23.25
C LYS A 94 8.57 -30.99 -24.10
N ALA A 95 8.92 -31.07 -25.37
CA ALA A 95 8.76 -29.97 -26.31
C ALA A 95 7.29 -29.54 -26.42
N LYS A 96 6.38 -30.49 -26.59
CA LYS A 96 4.93 -30.21 -26.64
C LYS A 96 4.41 -29.62 -25.32
N ALA A 97 4.87 -30.14 -24.18
CA ALA A 97 4.51 -29.62 -22.87
C ALA A 97 5.03 -28.18 -22.67
N LEU A 98 6.25 -27.90 -23.13
CA LEU A 98 6.84 -26.55 -23.07
C LEU A 98 6.11 -25.58 -23.99
N ASP A 99 5.70 -25.96 -25.20
CA ASP A 99 4.86 -25.12 -26.06
C ASP A 99 3.58 -24.69 -25.35
N ALA A 100 2.91 -25.64 -24.69
CA ALA A 100 1.69 -25.35 -23.92
C ALA A 100 1.98 -24.42 -22.72
N ALA A 101 3.08 -24.64 -21.99
CA ALA A 101 3.48 -23.78 -20.89
C ALA A 101 3.85 -22.37 -21.36
N MET A 102 4.57 -22.24 -22.46
CA MET A 102 4.90 -20.93 -23.06
C MET A 102 3.65 -20.16 -23.51
N SER A 103 2.67 -20.87 -24.08
CA SER A 103 1.36 -20.27 -24.38
C SER A 103 0.66 -19.82 -23.11
N GLY A 104 0.78 -20.57 -22.01
CA GLY A 104 0.26 -20.17 -20.70
C GLY A 104 0.92 -18.91 -20.15
N VAL A 105 2.24 -18.75 -20.31
CA VAL A 105 2.96 -17.53 -19.94
C VAL A 105 2.50 -16.35 -20.80
N GLU A 106 2.35 -16.54 -22.11
CA GLU A 106 1.87 -15.51 -23.04
C GLU A 106 0.47 -15.01 -22.65
N GLN A 107 -0.44 -15.93 -22.34
CA GLN A 107 -1.78 -15.59 -21.86
C GLN A 107 -1.73 -14.84 -20.50
N ALA A 108 -0.84 -15.23 -19.59
CA ALA A 108 -0.70 -14.56 -18.32
C ALA A 108 -0.12 -13.15 -18.46
N LEU A 109 0.84 -12.95 -19.37
CA LEU A 109 1.39 -11.62 -19.69
C LEU A 109 0.37 -10.74 -20.39
N ALA A 110 -0.43 -11.28 -21.31
CA ALA A 110 -1.47 -10.53 -22.02
C ALA A 110 -2.72 -10.26 -21.16
N GLY A 111 -2.95 -11.06 -20.13
CA GLY A 111 -4.06 -10.93 -19.18
C GLY A 111 -3.65 -10.19 -17.89
N PRO A 112 -3.39 -10.91 -16.79
CA PRO A 112 -3.02 -10.28 -15.51
C PRO A 112 -1.80 -9.35 -15.62
N GLY A 113 -0.80 -9.74 -16.41
CA GLY A 113 0.46 -9.02 -16.61
C GLY A 113 0.46 -7.97 -17.71
N ALA A 114 -0.67 -7.62 -18.33
CA ALA A 114 -0.73 -6.72 -19.48
C ALA A 114 -0.09 -5.34 -19.25
N GLY A 115 -0.07 -4.87 -18.00
CA GLY A 115 0.56 -3.61 -17.60
C GLY A 115 2.08 -3.67 -17.39
N PHE A 116 2.72 -4.84 -17.48
CA PHE A 116 4.14 -4.99 -17.12
C PHE A 116 5.10 -4.55 -18.24
N GLY A 117 4.65 -4.49 -19.50
CA GLY A 117 5.49 -4.08 -20.64
C GLY A 117 6.61 -5.06 -20.94
N LEU A 118 6.41 -6.36 -20.73
CA LEU A 118 7.43 -7.41 -20.87
C LEU A 118 7.32 -8.24 -22.15
N ASP A 119 6.43 -7.85 -23.07
CA ASP A 119 6.13 -8.59 -24.31
C ASP A 119 7.35 -8.81 -25.18
N GLU A 120 8.21 -7.79 -25.36
CA GLU A 120 9.43 -7.89 -26.15
C GLU A 120 10.43 -8.90 -25.58
N ARG A 121 10.61 -8.88 -24.25
CA ARG A 121 11.50 -9.83 -23.58
C ARG A 121 10.96 -11.24 -23.68
N TRP A 122 9.65 -11.42 -23.59
CA TRP A 122 9.01 -12.72 -23.79
C TRP A 122 9.15 -13.19 -25.24
N ALA A 123 8.98 -12.32 -26.22
CA ALA A 123 9.18 -12.63 -27.63
C ALA A 123 10.61 -13.12 -27.93
N GLN A 124 11.64 -12.55 -27.26
CA GLN A 124 13.02 -13.03 -27.37
C GLN A 124 13.18 -14.48 -26.88
N ILE A 125 12.53 -14.84 -25.75
CA ILE A 125 12.55 -16.21 -25.21
C ILE A 125 11.86 -17.18 -26.17
N LYS A 126 10.70 -16.80 -26.73
CA LYS A 126 10.01 -17.59 -27.76
C LYS A 126 10.86 -17.76 -29.04
N GLY A 127 11.54 -16.70 -29.45
CA GLY A 127 12.45 -16.74 -30.58
C GLY A 127 13.64 -17.71 -30.37
N ALA A 128 14.18 -17.75 -29.14
CA ALA A 128 15.23 -18.69 -28.78
C ALA A 128 14.74 -20.15 -28.72
N TRP A 129 13.46 -20.37 -28.37
CA TRP A 129 12.87 -21.71 -28.28
C TRP A 129 12.71 -22.41 -29.62
N GLY A 130 12.31 -21.69 -30.69
CA GLY A 130 12.04 -22.30 -32.00
C GLY A 130 13.16 -23.24 -32.50
N PRO A 131 14.40 -22.76 -32.68
CA PRO A 131 15.54 -23.60 -33.07
C PRO A 131 15.80 -24.77 -32.10
N LEU A 132 15.68 -24.55 -30.79
CA LEU A 132 15.94 -25.55 -29.77
C LEU A 132 14.93 -26.69 -29.80
N LYS A 133 13.66 -26.40 -30.09
CA LYS A 133 12.61 -27.38 -30.28
C LYS A 133 12.92 -28.34 -31.41
N ASP A 134 13.50 -27.85 -32.50
CA ASP A 134 13.91 -28.63 -33.66
C ASP A 134 15.29 -29.30 -33.49
N GLY A 135 15.86 -29.24 -32.29
CA GLY A 135 17.15 -29.87 -31.94
C GLY A 135 18.37 -29.10 -32.44
N ASN A 136 18.24 -27.85 -32.84
CA ASN A 136 19.38 -27.00 -33.25
C ASN A 136 19.92 -26.18 -32.05
N PRO A 137 21.24 -26.05 -31.90
CA PRO A 137 22.33 -26.69 -32.67
C PRO A 137 22.41 -28.21 -32.44
N GLN A 138 22.92 -28.95 -33.42
CA GLN A 138 23.17 -30.42 -33.32
C GLN A 138 24.34 -30.75 -32.40
N ASP A 139 25.31 -29.83 -32.25
CA ASP A 139 26.37 -30.00 -31.29
C ASP A 139 25.84 -29.96 -29.85
N ARG A 140 26.10 -31.00 -29.07
CA ARG A 140 25.62 -31.16 -27.71
C ARG A 140 25.98 -29.99 -26.79
N LYS A 141 27.23 -29.50 -26.87
CA LYS A 141 27.75 -28.44 -26.02
C LYS A 141 27.06 -27.10 -26.38
N ALA A 142 26.98 -26.81 -27.68
CA ALA A 142 26.34 -25.61 -28.20
C ALA A 142 24.81 -25.61 -27.88
N ASN A 143 24.15 -26.77 -28.06
CA ASN A 143 22.72 -26.94 -27.71
C ASN A 143 22.45 -26.71 -26.22
N PHE A 144 23.26 -27.31 -25.35
CA PHE A 144 23.15 -27.11 -23.92
C PHE A 144 23.38 -25.65 -23.52
N ALA A 145 24.34 -24.97 -24.14
CA ALA A 145 24.61 -23.55 -23.90
C ALA A 145 23.42 -22.67 -24.34
N ALA A 146 22.84 -22.93 -25.51
CA ALA A 146 21.69 -22.20 -26.02
C ALA A 146 20.43 -22.38 -25.13
N HIS A 147 20.13 -23.59 -24.68
CA HIS A 147 19.10 -23.83 -23.66
C HIS A 147 19.37 -23.09 -22.37
N SER A 148 20.63 -23.09 -21.89
CA SER A 148 20.99 -22.41 -20.65
C SER A 148 20.86 -20.88 -20.77
N ALA A 149 21.14 -20.32 -21.95
CA ALA A 149 20.89 -18.92 -22.25
C ALA A 149 19.39 -18.57 -22.21
N MET A 150 18.54 -19.42 -22.82
CA MET A 150 17.08 -19.25 -22.77
C MET A 150 16.56 -19.35 -21.33
N VAL A 151 17.02 -20.30 -20.54
CA VAL A 151 16.69 -20.42 -19.11
C VAL A 151 17.10 -19.15 -18.35
N ARG A 152 18.30 -18.61 -18.62
CA ARG A 152 18.75 -17.36 -17.99
C ARG A 152 17.89 -16.17 -18.37
N GLN A 153 17.44 -16.08 -19.62
CA GLN A 153 16.50 -15.06 -20.07
C GLN A 153 15.16 -15.17 -19.31
N ASN A 154 14.66 -16.40 -19.10
CA ASN A 154 13.43 -16.61 -18.34
C ASN A 154 13.61 -16.21 -16.86
N LEU A 155 14.72 -16.55 -16.21
CA LEU A 155 15.02 -16.12 -14.84
C LEU A 155 15.08 -14.58 -14.74
N ASN A 156 15.75 -13.93 -15.67
CA ASN A 156 15.80 -12.46 -15.74
C ASN A 156 14.43 -11.83 -15.99
N LEU A 157 13.56 -12.51 -16.72
CA LEU A 157 12.19 -12.06 -16.92
C LEU A 157 11.34 -12.23 -15.65
N MET A 158 11.55 -13.32 -14.89
CA MET A 158 10.90 -13.51 -13.57
C MET A 158 11.26 -12.38 -12.60
N LEU A 159 12.53 -11.97 -12.56
CA LEU A 159 12.97 -10.81 -11.80
C LEU A 159 12.22 -9.54 -12.23
N ALA A 160 12.15 -9.30 -13.55
CA ALA A 160 11.44 -8.14 -14.09
C ALA A 160 9.93 -8.18 -13.75
N VAL A 161 9.29 -9.36 -13.75
CA VAL A 161 7.91 -9.49 -13.27
C VAL A 161 7.81 -9.12 -11.79
N GLY A 162 8.73 -9.56 -10.95
CA GLY A 162 8.80 -9.18 -9.53
C GLY A 162 8.87 -7.66 -9.32
N ASP A 163 9.69 -6.98 -10.13
CA ASP A 163 9.85 -5.52 -10.09
C ASP A 163 8.59 -4.79 -10.59
N MET A 164 8.10 -5.16 -11.77
CA MET A 164 6.97 -4.48 -12.41
C MET A 164 5.64 -4.73 -11.68
N SER A 165 5.51 -5.85 -11.00
CA SER A 165 4.36 -6.17 -10.17
C SER A 165 4.44 -5.58 -8.75
N HIS A 166 5.51 -4.88 -8.40
CA HIS A 166 5.81 -4.36 -7.06
C HIS A 166 6.02 -5.42 -5.97
N LEU A 167 6.03 -6.71 -6.29
CA LEU A 167 6.33 -7.78 -5.34
C LEU A 167 7.68 -7.57 -4.64
N ALA A 168 8.70 -7.14 -5.39
CA ALA A 168 10.04 -6.90 -4.84
C ALA A 168 10.08 -5.81 -3.74
N PHE A 169 9.02 -5.03 -3.57
CA PHE A 169 8.94 -3.89 -2.65
C PHE A 169 7.87 -4.07 -1.57
N ASP A 170 7.49 -5.32 -1.22
CA ASP A 170 6.52 -5.58 -0.16
C ASP A 170 7.04 -5.03 1.19
N PRO A 171 6.24 -4.24 1.92
CA PRO A 171 6.67 -3.61 3.16
C PRO A 171 6.75 -4.58 4.35
N ASN A 172 6.13 -5.75 4.25
CA ASN A 172 6.14 -6.75 5.30
C ASN A 172 7.36 -7.68 5.13
N ALA A 173 8.25 -7.70 6.11
CA ALA A 173 9.50 -8.45 6.05
C ALA A 173 9.30 -9.96 5.83
N SER A 174 8.29 -10.57 6.46
CA SER A 174 8.00 -12.00 6.30
C SER A 174 7.46 -12.30 4.91
N THR A 175 6.57 -11.45 4.38
CA THR A 175 6.08 -11.56 3.00
C THR A 175 7.21 -11.33 2.00
N ALA A 176 8.07 -10.33 2.22
CA ALA A 176 9.23 -10.04 1.38
C ALA A 176 10.21 -11.23 1.30
N ASN A 177 10.44 -11.95 2.42
CA ASN A 177 11.24 -13.18 2.41
C ASN A 177 10.61 -14.27 1.53
N LEU A 178 9.30 -14.50 1.63
CA LEU A 178 8.60 -15.47 0.78
C LEU A 178 8.63 -15.05 -0.69
N ILE A 179 8.48 -13.77 -0.98
CA ILE A 179 8.58 -13.21 -2.33
C ILE A 179 10.00 -13.38 -2.89
N SER A 180 11.05 -13.16 -2.10
CA SER A 180 12.42 -13.43 -2.51
C SER A 180 12.62 -14.88 -2.92
N ILE A 181 12.10 -15.81 -2.13
CA ILE A 181 12.15 -17.24 -2.45
C ILE A 181 11.40 -17.51 -3.77
N LEU A 182 10.20 -16.95 -3.94
CA LEU A 182 9.37 -17.19 -5.12
C LEU A 182 9.97 -16.64 -6.41
N VAL A 183 10.53 -15.41 -6.35
CA VAL A 183 10.98 -14.66 -7.53
C VAL A 183 12.43 -14.94 -7.89
N VAL A 184 13.29 -15.14 -6.88
CA VAL A 184 14.74 -15.18 -7.02
C VAL A 184 15.31 -16.53 -6.60
N ASP A 185 15.20 -16.88 -5.32
CA ASP A 185 16.04 -17.89 -4.71
C ASP A 185 15.69 -19.30 -5.20
N ALA A 186 14.42 -19.66 -5.24
CA ALA A 186 14.00 -20.98 -5.67
C ALA A 186 14.15 -21.21 -7.18
N PRO A 187 13.81 -20.25 -8.07
CA PRO A 187 14.13 -20.36 -9.50
C PRO A 187 15.62 -20.51 -9.77
N GLU A 188 16.48 -19.72 -9.14
CA GLU A 188 17.95 -19.83 -9.29
C GLU A 188 18.47 -21.16 -8.72
N MET A 189 18.00 -21.57 -7.52
CA MET A 189 18.40 -22.84 -6.94
C MET A 189 17.97 -24.02 -7.82
N SER A 190 16.76 -23.97 -8.40
CA SER A 190 16.30 -24.98 -9.35
C SER A 190 17.22 -25.09 -10.57
N GLU A 191 17.68 -23.95 -11.11
CA GLU A 191 18.62 -23.93 -12.22
C GLU A 191 19.98 -24.49 -11.80
N MET A 192 20.52 -24.10 -10.65
CA MET A 192 21.79 -24.63 -10.15
C MET A 192 21.74 -26.15 -9.94
N LEU A 193 20.68 -26.66 -9.29
CA LEU A 193 20.44 -28.09 -9.13
C LEU A 193 20.35 -28.81 -10.49
N GLY A 194 19.62 -28.22 -11.44
CA GLY A 194 19.47 -28.76 -12.79
C GLY A 194 20.81 -28.84 -13.56
N ARG A 195 21.65 -27.81 -13.42
CA ARG A 195 22.98 -27.77 -14.01
C ARG A 195 23.92 -28.81 -13.36
N LEU A 196 23.96 -28.87 -12.02
CA LEU A 196 24.75 -29.83 -11.29
C LEU A 196 24.33 -31.28 -11.61
N ARG A 197 23.02 -31.52 -11.65
CA ARG A 197 22.45 -32.83 -12.07
C ARG A 197 22.95 -33.21 -13.46
N GLY A 198 22.78 -32.34 -14.46
CA GLY A 198 23.18 -32.66 -15.83
C GLY A 198 24.69 -32.78 -16.00
N TYR A 199 25.45 -31.89 -15.40
CA TYR A 199 26.91 -31.91 -15.46
C TYR A 199 27.49 -33.13 -14.74
N GLY A 200 27.07 -33.37 -13.48
CA GLY A 200 27.50 -34.49 -12.69
C GLY A 200 27.15 -35.84 -13.32
N THR A 201 25.94 -35.99 -13.88
CA THR A 201 25.57 -37.19 -14.64
C THR A 201 26.53 -37.45 -15.80
N GLY A 202 26.93 -36.39 -16.51
CA GLY A 202 27.91 -36.49 -17.60
C GLY A 202 29.31 -36.90 -17.12
N LEU A 203 29.72 -36.42 -15.95
CA LEU A 203 31.01 -36.83 -15.33
C LEU A 203 31.00 -38.26 -14.86
N VAL A 204 29.90 -38.69 -14.18
CA VAL A 204 29.72 -40.10 -13.79
C VAL A 204 29.79 -41.04 -15.00
N ALA A 205 29.10 -40.67 -16.10
CA ALA A 205 29.14 -41.49 -17.33
C ALA A 205 30.51 -41.53 -17.98
N ARG A 206 31.31 -40.50 -17.82
CA ARG A 206 32.68 -40.44 -18.36
C ARG A 206 33.69 -41.22 -17.47
N GLY A 207 33.44 -41.34 -16.18
CA GLY A 207 34.32 -41.98 -15.20
C GLY A 207 35.62 -41.27 -14.95
N THR A 208 35.73 -39.99 -15.28
CA THR A 208 36.96 -39.21 -15.12
C THR A 208 36.64 -37.74 -14.76
N LEU A 209 37.49 -37.14 -13.94
CA LEU A 209 37.40 -35.73 -13.51
C LEU A 209 38.69 -35.01 -13.90
N SER A 210 38.60 -34.02 -14.76
CA SER A 210 39.73 -33.12 -15.04
C SER A 210 39.86 -32.06 -13.93
N PRO A 211 41.05 -31.43 -13.79
CA PRO A 211 41.19 -30.31 -12.86
C PRO A 211 40.19 -29.17 -13.10
N GLU A 212 39.88 -28.85 -14.36
CA GLU A 212 38.86 -27.85 -14.73
C GLU A 212 37.43 -28.28 -14.28
N ASP A 213 37.08 -29.57 -14.44
CA ASP A 213 35.82 -30.12 -13.98
C ASP A 213 35.72 -30.05 -12.45
N HIS A 214 36.82 -30.35 -11.76
CA HIS A 214 36.89 -30.27 -10.30
C HIS A 214 36.62 -28.84 -9.81
N ASP A 215 37.32 -27.84 -10.31
CA ASP A 215 37.14 -26.44 -9.92
C ASP A 215 35.73 -25.95 -10.20
N LYS A 216 35.14 -26.37 -11.31
CA LYS A 216 33.79 -26.05 -11.69
C LYS A 216 32.76 -26.69 -10.76
N LEU A 217 32.96 -27.94 -10.33
CA LEU A 217 32.10 -28.60 -9.35
C LEU A 217 32.17 -27.92 -7.99
N VAL A 218 33.38 -27.60 -7.51
CA VAL A 218 33.59 -26.86 -6.26
C VAL A 218 32.81 -25.55 -6.29
N ALA A 219 32.95 -24.76 -7.35
CA ALA A 219 32.23 -23.49 -7.50
C ALA A 219 30.70 -23.70 -7.52
N GLN A 220 30.19 -24.71 -8.25
CA GLN A 220 28.76 -25.01 -8.32
C GLN A 220 28.17 -25.45 -6.97
N LEU A 221 28.87 -26.34 -6.25
CA LEU A 221 28.44 -26.82 -4.94
C LEU A 221 28.44 -25.68 -3.91
N ALA A 222 29.49 -24.85 -3.89
CA ALA A 222 29.57 -23.71 -2.99
C ALA A 222 28.45 -22.70 -3.24
N GLN A 223 28.20 -22.34 -4.50
CA GLN A 223 27.12 -21.42 -4.86
C GLN A 223 25.74 -21.99 -4.49
N LEU A 224 25.53 -23.29 -4.73
CA LEU A 224 24.29 -23.98 -4.39
C LEU A 224 24.06 -24.00 -2.87
N GLU A 225 25.11 -24.26 -2.08
CA GLU A 225 25.04 -24.23 -0.62
C GLU A 225 24.65 -22.84 -0.09
N MET A 226 25.21 -21.79 -0.67
CA MET A 226 24.89 -20.42 -0.30
C MET A 226 23.45 -20.09 -0.57
N THR A 227 22.93 -20.43 -1.76
CA THR A 227 21.53 -20.19 -2.11
C THR A 227 20.60 -21.00 -1.22
N LYS A 228 20.94 -22.26 -0.93
CA LYS A 228 20.21 -23.06 0.06
C LYS A 228 20.15 -22.37 1.42
N ASN A 229 21.28 -21.88 1.93
CA ASN A 229 21.34 -21.20 3.23
C ASN A 229 20.50 -19.92 3.23
N THR A 230 20.45 -19.20 2.12
CA THR A 230 19.59 -18.02 1.94
C THR A 230 18.11 -18.40 2.05
N ILE A 231 17.68 -19.44 1.32
CA ILE A 231 16.30 -19.96 1.38
C ILE A 231 15.94 -20.39 2.81
N VAL A 232 16.79 -21.16 3.45
CA VAL A 232 16.59 -21.63 4.84
C VAL A 232 16.46 -20.46 5.81
N SER A 233 17.33 -19.45 5.65
CA SER A 233 17.25 -18.22 6.46
C SER A 233 15.96 -17.44 6.22
N HIS A 234 15.52 -17.31 4.96
CA HIS A 234 14.26 -16.63 4.63
C HIS A 234 13.05 -17.39 5.21
N LEU A 235 13.01 -18.73 5.07
CA LEU A 235 11.96 -19.56 5.64
C LEU A 235 11.94 -19.49 7.17
N GLY A 236 13.11 -19.50 7.82
CA GLY A 236 13.24 -19.38 9.27
C GLY A 236 12.71 -18.03 9.79
N ARG A 237 13.15 -16.93 9.20
CA ARG A 237 12.65 -15.59 9.57
C ARG A 237 11.16 -15.41 9.28
N THR A 238 10.66 -16.04 8.22
CA THR A 238 9.23 -16.03 7.94
C THR A 238 8.45 -16.81 9.00
N ALA A 239 8.96 -17.95 9.46
CA ALA A 239 8.33 -18.76 10.51
C ALA A 239 8.21 -17.98 11.85
N GLU A 240 9.21 -17.14 12.17
CA GLU A 240 9.15 -16.24 13.33
C GLU A 240 8.06 -15.17 13.21
N GLY A 241 7.89 -14.61 12.02
CA GLY A 241 6.90 -13.56 11.75
C GLY A 241 5.49 -14.07 11.41
N MET A 242 5.35 -15.35 11.05
CA MET A 242 4.10 -16.02 10.68
C MET A 242 3.99 -17.40 11.37
N PRO A 243 3.68 -17.44 12.69
CA PRO A 243 3.65 -18.69 13.46
C PRO A 243 2.69 -19.75 12.91
N GLU A 244 1.63 -19.31 12.22
CA GLU A 244 0.66 -20.20 11.58
C GLU A 244 1.26 -21.03 10.43
N LEU A 245 2.33 -20.57 9.83
CA LEU A 245 3.06 -21.28 8.77
C LEU A 245 4.29 -22.05 9.30
N ALA A 246 4.70 -21.86 10.55
CA ALA A 246 5.95 -22.35 11.08
C ALA A 246 6.16 -23.86 10.87
N GLY A 247 5.13 -24.68 11.09
CA GLY A 247 5.21 -26.15 10.88
C GLY A 247 5.44 -26.53 9.42
N ARG A 248 4.77 -25.86 8.47
CA ARG A 248 4.94 -26.10 7.03
C ARG A 248 6.30 -25.61 6.53
N LEU A 249 6.75 -24.46 7.02
CA LEU A 249 8.05 -23.88 6.69
C LEU A 249 9.21 -24.74 7.24
N ALA A 250 9.07 -25.26 8.46
CA ALA A 250 10.06 -26.17 9.03
C ALA A 250 10.17 -27.49 8.23
N THR A 251 9.04 -28.01 7.73
CA THR A 251 9.04 -29.18 6.84
C THR A 251 9.73 -28.84 5.52
N ALA A 252 9.46 -27.67 4.94
CA ALA A 252 10.12 -27.23 3.72
C ALA A 252 11.66 -27.10 3.91
N VAL A 253 12.10 -26.51 5.00
CA VAL A 253 13.53 -26.44 5.36
C VAL A 253 14.15 -27.84 5.38
N LYS A 254 13.55 -28.75 6.16
CA LYS A 254 14.05 -30.12 6.30
C LYS A 254 14.19 -30.85 4.95
N ASP A 255 13.18 -30.74 4.10
CA ASP A 255 13.15 -31.49 2.83
C ASP A 255 14.09 -30.86 1.79
N ILE A 256 14.21 -29.53 1.76
CA ILE A 256 15.17 -28.82 0.90
C ILE A 256 16.60 -29.15 1.32
N GLU A 257 16.90 -29.14 2.62
CA GLU A 257 18.21 -29.51 3.15
C GLU A 257 18.52 -30.98 2.87
N ALA A 258 17.56 -31.89 3.07
CA ALA A 258 17.73 -33.31 2.78
C ALA A 258 18.02 -33.54 1.28
N GLY A 259 17.30 -32.88 0.39
CA GLY A 259 17.54 -32.99 -1.06
C GLY A 259 18.90 -32.46 -1.46
N PHE A 260 19.29 -31.29 -0.92
CA PHE A 260 20.64 -30.73 -1.14
C PHE A 260 21.73 -31.65 -0.60
N ASN A 261 21.60 -32.11 0.65
CA ASN A 261 22.60 -32.95 1.30
C ASN A 261 22.78 -34.30 0.56
N ALA A 262 21.69 -34.89 0.09
CA ALA A 262 21.77 -36.12 -0.71
C ALA A 262 22.57 -35.91 -2.00
N LEU A 263 22.30 -34.82 -2.75
CA LEU A 263 22.99 -34.55 -3.99
C LEU A 263 24.45 -34.14 -3.75
N SER A 264 24.71 -33.27 -2.77
CA SER A 264 26.07 -32.80 -2.47
C SER A 264 26.95 -33.94 -1.92
N THR A 265 26.41 -34.82 -1.08
CA THR A 265 27.15 -36.01 -0.58
C THR A 265 27.55 -36.91 -1.73
N VAL A 266 26.61 -37.24 -2.62
CA VAL A 266 26.91 -38.09 -3.77
C VAL A 266 27.88 -37.40 -4.75
N ALA A 267 27.73 -36.10 -4.97
CA ALA A 267 28.68 -35.35 -5.81
C ALA A 267 30.09 -35.35 -5.21
N ASN A 268 30.23 -35.18 -3.91
CA ASN A 268 31.53 -35.25 -3.24
C ASN A 268 32.14 -36.65 -3.31
N GLN A 269 31.37 -37.68 -2.90
CA GLN A 269 31.88 -39.06 -2.83
C GLN A 269 32.19 -39.66 -4.22
N GLU A 270 31.30 -39.44 -5.17
CA GLU A 270 31.43 -40.11 -6.48
C GLU A 270 32.28 -39.31 -7.47
N LEU A 271 32.21 -37.96 -7.42
CA LEU A 271 32.90 -37.13 -8.37
C LEU A 271 34.22 -36.56 -7.79
N MET A 272 34.14 -35.87 -6.63
CA MET A 272 35.31 -35.17 -6.06
C MET A 272 36.32 -36.17 -5.49
N GLU A 273 35.88 -37.30 -4.87
CA GLU A 273 36.80 -38.36 -4.41
C GLU A 273 37.15 -39.33 -5.53
N GLY A 274 36.54 -39.21 -6.70
CA GLY A 274 36.91 -40.03 -7.89
C GLY A 274 36.47 -41.47 -7.83
N ARG A 275 35.37 -41.81 -7.10
CA ARG A 275 34.89 -43.21 -6.97
C ARG A 275 34.19 -43.69 -8.23
N PHE A 276 33.34 -42.85 -8.83
CA PHE A 276 32.54 -43.11 -10.02
C PHE A 276 31.77 -44.45 -9.96
N GLY A 277 31.34 -44.88 -8.74
CA GLY A 277 30.68 -46.15 -8.53
C GLY A 277 29.14 -46.09 -8.72
N ILE A 278 28.55 -44.90 -8.75
CA ILE A 278 27.12 -44.74 -8.94
C ILE A 278 26.74 -44.85 -10.42
N ALA A 279 25.55 -45.38 -10.72
CA ALA A 279 25.04 -45.33 -12.09
C ALA A 279 24.62 -43.89 -12.46
N PRO A 280 24.88 -43.43 -13.73
CA PRO A 280 24.47 -42.09 -14.18
C PRO A 280 22.97 -41.81 -13.96
N ALA A 281 22.12 -42.84 -14.14
CA ALA A 281 20.67 -42.71 -13.91
C ALA A 281 20.31 -42.44 -12.44
N ASP A 282 21.05 -43.03 -11.50
CA ASP A 282 20.81 -42.81 -10.07
C ASP A 282 21.29 -41.46 -9.61
N PHE A 283 22.44 -40.96 -10.11
CA PHE A 283 22.89 -39.59 -9.88
C PHE A 283 21.84 -38.59 -10.40
N PHE A 284 21.35 -38.82 -11.61
CA PHE A 284 20.29 -37.97 -12.21
C PHE A 284 19.01 -38.00 -11.40
N LYS A 285 18.61 -39.18 -10.87
CA LYS A 285 17.42 -39.33 -10.03
C LYS A 285 17.54 -38.55 -8.73
N ILE A 286 18.69 -38.60 -8.05
CA ILE A 286 18.94 -37.84 -6.81
C ILE A 286 18.82 -36.35 -7.07
N GLY A 287 19.44 -35.82 -8.12
CA GLY A 287 19.31 -34.42 -8.48
C GLY A 287 17.89 -34.01 -8.85
N THR A 288 17.13 -34.92 -9.48
CA THR A 288 15.71 -34.70 -9.78
C THR A 288 14.86 -34.63 -8.51
N GLN A 289 15.12 -35.53 -7.53
CA GLN A 289 14.42 -35.52 -6.25
C GLN A 289 14.65 -34.20 -5.48
N ALA A 290 15.89 -33.67 -5.48
CA ALA A 290 16.19 -32.39 -4.86
C ALA A 290 15.41 -31.22 -5.51
N ILE A 291 15.33 -31.20 -6.84
CA ILE A 291 14.54 -30.18 -7.57
C ILE A 291 13.04 -30.34 -7.25
N THR A 292 12.53 -31.59 -7.23
CA THR A 292 11.11 -31.84 -6.97
C THR A 292 10.71 -31.41 -5.55
N ALA A 293 11.57 -31.65 -4.55
CA ALA A 293 11.33 -31.18 -3.18
C ALA A 293 11.26 -29.65 -3.12
N LEU A 294 12.22 -28.95 -3.73
CA LEU A 294 12.25 -27.50 -3.78
C LEU A 294 10.99 -26.93 -4.44
N VAL A 295 10.68 -27.40 -5.65
CA VAL A 295 9.54 -26.91 -6.44
C VAL A 295 8.20 -27.27 -5.77
N GLY A 296 8.11 -28.46 -5.19
CA GLY A 296 6.93 -28.87 -4.42
C GLY A 296 6.62 -27.92 -3.26
N HIS A 297 7.61 -27.58 -2.45
CA HIS A 297 7.42 -26.62 -1.36
C HIS A 297 7.18 -25.18 -1.86
N LEU A 298 7.75 -24.81 -3.02
CA LEU A 298 7.43 -23.54 -3.65
C LEU A 298 5.93 -23.48 -4.01
N ASP A 299 5.39 -24.53 -4.62
CA ASP A 299 4.01 -24.59 -5.09
C ASP A 299 2.99 -24.81 -3.95
N ASP A 300 3.32 -25.66 -2.98
CA ASP A 300 2.38 -26.09 -1.93
C ASP A 300 2.44 -25.20 -0.67
N THR A 301 3.52 -24.45 -0.46
CA THR A 301 3.73 -23.68 0.76
C THR A 301 4.02 -22.21 0.50
N VAL A 302 5.07 -21.89 -0.27
CA VAL A 302 5.55 -20.51 -0.42
C VAL A 302 4.56 -19.67 -1.25
N ARG A 303 4.22 -20.12 -2.45
CA ARG A 303 3.31 -19.41 -3.34
C ARG A 303 1.91 -19.20 -2.74
N PRO A 304 1.24 -20.23 -2.16
CA PRO A 304 -0.04 -20.01 -1.48
C PRO A 304 0.04 -19.03 -0.32
N ALA A 305 1.15 -19.03 0.43
CA ALA A 305 1.37 -18.07 1.51
C ALA A 305 1.50 -16.63 0.97
N VAL A 306 2.26 -16.41 -0.10
CA VAL A 306 2.35 -15.10 -0.77
C VAL A 306 0.98 -14.64 -1.24
N VAL A 307 0.23 -15.49 -1.96
CA VAL A 307 -1.12 -15.19 -2.43
C VAL A 307 -2.04 -14.79 -1.26
N ALA A 308 -2.01 -15.54 -0.17
CA ALA A 308 -2.82 -15.26 1.02
C ALA A 308 -2.46 -13.89 1.63
N GLN A 309 -1.17 -13.57 1.74
CA GLN A 309 -0.73 -12.29 2.32
C GLN A 309 -1.10 -11.10 1.42
N VAL A 310 -0.85 -11.19 0.11
CA VAL A 310 -1.20 -10.12 -0.84
C VAL A 310 -2.73 -9.93 -0.91
N SER A 311 -3.50 -11.03 -0.86
CA SER A 311 -4.97 -10.96 -0.81
C SER A 311 -5.46 -10.33 0.50
N ALA A 312 -4.83 -10.65 1.63
CA ALA A 312 -5.13 -10.03 2.92
C ALA A 312 -4.79 -8.54 2.93
N GLN A 313 -3.70 -8.12 2.26
CA GLN A 313 -3.34 -6.70 2.10
C GLN A 313 -4.41 -5.96 1.28
N GLU A 314 -4.85 -6.52 0.14
CA GLU A 314 -5.96 -5.93 -0.65
C GLU A 314 -7.23 -5.77 0.21
N GLN A 315 -7.60 -6.80 0.95
CA GLN A 315 -8.78 -6.75 1.81
C GLN A 315 -8.67 -5.72 2.94
N ARG A 316 -7.49 -5.61 3.56
CA ARG A 316 -7.20 -4.58 4.56
C ARG A 316 -7.30 -3.18 3.96
N ALA A 317 -6.68 -2.95 2.80
CA ALA A 317 -6.72 -1.67 2.09
C ALA A 317 -8.18 -1.27 1.76
N ARG A 318 -8.99 -2.22 1.25
CA ARG A 318 -10.42 -2.00 0.99
C ARG A 318 -11.20 -1.64 2.24
N THR A 319 -10.99 -2.38 3.33
CA THR A 319 -11.67 -2.14 4.60
C THR A 319 -11.27 -0.79 5.19
N GLN A 320 -9.97 -0.47 5.19
CA GLN A 320 -9.47 0.81 5.65
C GLN A 320 -10.04 1.98 4.83
N LEU A 321 -10.04 1.87 3.51
CA LEU A 321 -10.62 2.87 2.63
C LEU A 321 -12.11 3.08 2.96
N THR A 322 -12.88 2.00 3.10
CA THR A 322 -14.31 2.07 3.39
C THR A 322 -14.58 2.73 4.76
N VAL A 323 -13.82 2.34 5.79
CA VAL A 323 -13.95 2.91 7.15
C VAL A 323 -13.55 4.38 7.16
N LEU A 324 -12.41 4.73 6.55
CA LEU A 324 -11.94 6.11 6.48
C LEU A 324 -12.89 7.01 5.68
N MET A 325 -13.37 6.54 4.54
CA MET A 325 -14.34 7.28 3.73
C MET A 325 -15.66 7.46 4.49
N GLY A 326 -16.17 6.38 5.10
CA GLY A 326 -17.41 6.43 5.87
C GLY A 326 -17.31 7.37 7.07
N SER A 327 -16.27 7.26 7.87
CA SER A 327 -16.06 8.14 9.02
C SER A 327 -15.86 9.60 8.62
N SER A 328 -15.16 9.85 7.52
CA SER A 328 -14.95 11.21 6.99
C SER A 328 -16.25 11.82 6.48
N ILE A 329 -17.09 11.06 5.79
CA ILE A 329 -18.42 11.51 5.36
C ILE A 329 -19.29 11.85 6.56
N VAL A 330 -19.32 10.98 7.58
CA VAL A 330 -20.06 11.24 8.82
C VAL A 330 -19.57 12.51 9.50
N ALA A 331 -18.25 12.70 9.60
CA ALA A 331 -17.67 13.91 10.18
C ALA A 331 -18.07 15.18 9.43
N VAL A 332 -18.05 15.14 8.09
CA VAL A 332 -18.49 16.26 7.24
C VAL A 332 -20.00 16.55 7.43
N LEU A 333 -20.82 15.50 7.51
CA LEU A 333 -22.27 15.66 7.74
C LEU A 333 -22.56 16.25 9.13
N VAL A 334 -21.85 15.79 10.16
CA VAL A 334 -21.97 16.34 11.52
C VAL A 334 -21.55 17.81 11.55
N LEU A 335 -20.43 18.15 10.90
CA LEU A 335 -19.96 19.52 10.80
C LEU A 335 -21.01 20.41 10.10
N PHE A 336 -21.54 19.95 8.97
CA PHE A 336 -22.57 20.65 8.23
C PHE A 336 -23.85 20.83 9.06
N TYR A 337 -24.30 19.78 9.76
CA TYR A 337 -25.45 19.84 10.66
C TYR A 337 -25.27 20.88 11.76
N LEU A 338 -24.11 20.90 12.42
CA LEU A 338 -23.80 21.88 13.46
C LEU A 338 -23.71 23.29 12.90
N MET A 339 -23.15 23.49 11.70
CA MET A 339 -23.09 24.81 11.05
C MET A 339 -24.49 25.34 10.70
N VAL A 340 -25.38 24.47 10.20
CA VAL A 340 -26.77 24.84 9.91
C VAL A 340 -27.53 25.16 11.20
N GLY A 341 -27.35 24.35 12.23
CA GLY A 341 -27.94 24.61 13.56
C GLY A 341 -27.48 25.95 14.13
N MET A 342 -26.18 26.23 14.05
CA MET A 342 -25.60 27.50 14.49
C MET A 342 -26.13 28.67 13.68
N TYR A 343 -26.30 28.52 12.35
CA TYR A 343 -26.90 29.55 11.51
C TYR A 343 -28.30 29.92 11.99
N TYR A 344 -29.17 28.92 12.18
CA TYR A 344 -30.56 29.17 12.62
C TYR A 344 -30.60 29.75 14.05
N SER A 345 -29.75 29.29 14.95
CA SER A 345 -29.64 29.80 16.31
C SER A 345 -29.31 31.28 16.33
N ILE A 346 -28.23 31.66 15.63
CA ILE A 346 -27.75 33.07 15.63
C ILE A 346 -28.68 34.01 14.87
N VAL A 347 -29.07 33.59 13.63
CA VAL A 347 -29.90 34.42 12.77
C VAL A 347 -31.27 34.59 13.34
N GLY A 348 -31.86 33.53 13.91
CA GLY A 348 -33.16 33.57 14.60
C GLY A 348 -33.14 34.55 15.76
N SER A 349 -32.16 34.39 16.65
CA SER A 349 -32.02 35.31 17.80
C SER A 349 -31.84 36.78 17.42
N VAL A 350 -31.03 37.05 16.38
CA VAL A 350 -30.82 38.42 15.84
C VAL A 350 -32.12 38.94 15.22
N GLN A 351 -32.90 38.13 14.53
CA GLN A 351 -34.18 38.54 13.94
C GLN A 351 -35.22 38.86 15.03
N GLU A 352 -35.32 38.05 16.08
CA GLU A 352 -36.22 38.31 17.22
C GLU A 352 -35.83 39.57 17.96
N LEU A 353 -34.53 39.79 18.19
CA LEU A 353 -34.06 41.04 18.78
C LEU A 353 -34.41 42.25 17.92
N ASN A 354 -34.24 42.15 16.60
CA ASN A 354 -34.58 43.20 15.66
C ASN A 354 -36.08 43.48 15.62
N ALA A 355 -36.92 42.42 15.69
CA ALA A 355 -38.39 42.56 15.78
C ALA A 355 -38.78 43.26 17.06
N GLY A 356 -38.26 42.85 18.21
CA GLY A 356 -38.50 43.48 19.51
C GLY A 356 -38.03 44.95 19.53
N ALA A 357 -36.84 45.23 18.93
CA ALA A 357 -36.34 46.60 18.81
C ALA A 357 -37.25 47.50 17.93
N ARG A 358 -37.79 46.93 16.84
CA ARG A 358 -38.76 47.65 15.99
C ARG A 358 -40.08 47.91 16.70
N GLN A 359 -40.61 46.91 17.47
CA GLN A 359 -41.81 47.11 18.27
C GLN A 359 -41.60 48.21 19.32
N LEU A 360 -40.47 48.18 20.03
CA LEU A 360 -40.10 49.18 20.98
C LEU A 360 -39.96 50.59 20.32
N ALA A 361 -39.33 50.61 19.13
CA ALA A 361 -39.20 51.89 18.35
C ALA A 361 -40.52 52.41 17.82
N SER A 362 -41.54 51.54 17.60
CA SER A 362 -42.88 51.94 17.20
C SER A 362 -43.74 52.42 18.37
N GLY A 363 -43.22 52.37 19.60
CA GLY A 363 -43.95 52.82 20.80
C GLY A 363 -44.64 51.70 21.56
N ASP A 364 -44.47 50.44 21.17
CA ASP A 364 -44.99 49.33 21.94
C ASP A 364 -43.96 48.89 23.02
N TYR A 365 -44.08 49.49 24.19
CA TYR A 365 -43.22 49.22 25.34
C TYR A 365 -43.62 47.91 26.09
N THR A 366 -44.59 47.13 25.57
CA THR A 366 -44.95 45.83 26.12
C THR A 366 -44.19 44.69 25.44
N ALA A 367 -43.45 44.99 24.38
CA ALA A 367 -42.66 44.05 23.64
C ALA A 367 -41.65 43.31 24.55
N GLN A 368 -41.64 41.96 24.49
CA GLN A 368 -40.69 41.12 25.18
C GLN A 368 -39.96 40.26 24.13
N VAL A 369 -38.63 40.26 24.21
CA VAL A 369 -37.79 39.39 23.44
C VAL A 369 -37.52 38.11 24.28
N ARG A 370 -37.87 36.92 23.73
CA ARG A 370 -37.65 35.64 24.38
C ARG A 370 -36.82 34.80 23.46
N PHE A 371 -35.57 34.48 23.86
CA PHE A 371 -34.74 33.53 23.14
C PHE A 371 -34.90 32.13 23.70
N SER A 372 -34.88 31.13 22.81
CA SER A 372 -34.77 29.72 23.20
C SER A 372 -33.30 29.33 23.51
N ALA A 373 -32.33 30.14 23.04
CA ALA A 373 -30.92 29.97 23.31
C ALA A 373 -30.56 30.33 24.76
N GLN A 374 -29.60 29.64 25.36
CA GLN A 374 -29.11 29.87 26.73
C GLN A 374 -27.65 30.37 26.70
N ASP A 375 -27.29 31.03 25.61
CA ASP A 375 -25.98 31.61 25.37
C ASP A 375 -25.95 33.13 25.71
N GLU A 376 -24.89 33.79 25.29
CA GLU A 376 -24.67 35.22 25.50
C GLU A 376 -25.80 36.10 24.90
N LEU A 377 -26.53 35.59 23.91
CA LEU A 377 -27.67 36.28 23.34
C LEU A 377 -28.88 36.29 24.30
N ALA A 378 -29.04 35.25 25.13
CA ALA A 378 -30.07 35.23 26.16
C ALA A 378 -29.86 36.34 27.24
N GLU A 379 -28.59 36.59 27.55
CA GLU A 379 -28.19 37.72 28.42
C GLU A 379 -28.57 39.05 27.79
N VAL A 380 -28.33 39.20 26.50
CA VAL A 380 -28.75 40.42 25.73
C VAL A 380 -30.25 40.58 25.69
N ALA A 381 -31.02 39.48 25.54
CA ALA A 381 -32.47 39.51 25.60
C ALA A 381 -32.97 39.96 26.98
N THR A 382 -32.35 39.44 28.02
CA THR A 382 -32.66 39.86 29.40
C THR A 382 -32.43 41.33 29.62
N GLN A 383 -31.28 41.86 29.19
CA GLN A 383 -30.94 43.26 29.23
C GLN A 383 -31.89 44.13 28.42
N PHE A 384 -32.27 43.65 27.23
CA PHE A 384 -33.27 44.31 26.37
C PHE A 384 -34.63 44.38 27.05
N ASN A 385 -35.09 43.25 27.61
CA ASN A 385 -36.38 43.17 28.32
C ASN A 385 -36.40 44.08 29.57
N ASP A 386 -35.27 44.08 30.32
CA ASP A 386 -35.10 45.00 31.45
C ASP A 386 -35.16 46.46 31.00
N MET A 387 -34.51 46.76 29.88
CA MET A 387 -34.55 48.11 29.28
C MET A 387 -36.00 48.45 28.88
N ALA A 388 -36.70 47.54 28.19
CA ALA A 388 -38.09 47.73 27.78
C ALA A 388 -39.04 47.96 28.98
N ALA A 389 -38.80 47.12 30.02
CA ALA A 389 -39.57 47.28 31.29
C ALA A 389 -39.29 48.60 31.98
N ARG A 390 -38.02 49.06 32.00
CA ARG A 390 -37.64 50.39 32.53
C ARG A 390 -38.26 51.50 31.71
N LEU A 391 -38.16 51.40 30.38
CA LEU A 391 -38.77 52.40 29.48
C LEU A 391 -40.28 52.46 29.67
N ARG A 392 -40.96 51.27 29.82
CA ARG A 392 -42.39 51.25 30.15
C ARG A 392 -42.66 51.95 31.47
N GLY A 393 -41.84 51.67 32.50
CA GLY A 393 -41.95 52.37 33.78
C GLY A 393 -41.79 53.87 33.64
N ILE A 394 -40.81 54.32 32.85
CA ILE A 394 -40.59 55.73 32.58
C ILE A 394 -41.81 56.36 31.86
N ILE A 395 -42.32 55.66 30.80
CA ILE A 395 -43.48 56.19 30.05
C ILE A 395 -44.75 56.26 30.92
N VAL A 396 -44.96 55.23 31.79
CA VAL A 396 -46.07 55.27 32.76
C VAL A 396 -45.89 56.44 33.73
N GLN A 397 -44.64 56.62 34.19
CA GLN A 397 -44.34 57.73 35.11
C GLN A 397 -44.47 59.12 34.44
N VAL A 398 -44.06 59.21 33.14
CA VAL A 398 -44.26 60.46 32.34
C VAL A 398 -45.75 60.71 32.12
N LYS A 399 -46.52 59.68 31.85
CA LYS A 399 -47.99 59.77 31.70
C LYS A 399 -48.66 60.25 32.99
N ASP A 400 -48.17 59.72 34.13
CA ASP A 400 -48.69 60.07 35.44
C ASP A 400 -48.22 61.43 35.95
N THR A 401 -47.03 61.85 35.44
CA THR A 401 -46.43 63.17 35.82
C THR A 401 -46.57 64.26 34.74
N SER A 402 -47.45 64.00 33.77
CA SER A 402 -47.73 64.99 32.70
C SER A 402 -48.22 66.38 33.21
N ALA A 403 -48.42 66.51 34.51
CA ALA A 403 -48.71 67.76 35.19
C ALA A 403 -47.43 68.57 35.56
N GLU A 404 -46.25 67.95 35.48
CA GLU A 404 -45.02 68.63 35.79
C GLU A 404 -44.06 68.69 34.60
N LEU A 405 -44.24 69.62 33.72
CA LEU A 405 -43.47 69.87 32.49
C LEU A 405 -42.00 70.11 32.72
N GLY A 406 -41.57 70.37 33.95
CA GLY A 406 -40.21 70.74 34.29
C GLY A 406 -39.20 69.55 34.40
N SER A 407 -39.67 68.30 34.59
CA SER A 407 -38.80 67.18 34.80
C SER A 407 -38.56 66.37 33.51
N LEU A 408 -39.27 66.67 32.43
CA LEU A 408 -39.27 65.85 31.18
C LEU A 408 -37.88 65.84 30.48
N SER A 409 -37.24 67.02 30.45
CA SER A 409 -35.90 67.15 29.77
C SER A 409 -34.79 66.40 30.47
N ALA A 410 -34.82 66.35 31.82
CA ALA A 410 -33.82 65.59 32.59
C ALA A 410 -34.00 64.09 32.44
N ARG A 411 -35.23 63.59 32.33
CA ARG A 411 -35.56 62.16 32.13
C ARG A 411 -35.33 61.71 30.71
N MET A 412 -35.51 62.58 29.72
CA MET A 412 -35.10 62.26 28.33
C MET A 412 -33.61 62.10 28.19
N ALA A 413 -32.83 62.89 28.88
CA ALA A 413 -31.36 62.72 28.91
C ALA A 413 -30.95 61.39 29.53
N GLN A 414 -31.70 60.96 30.56
CA GLN A 414 -31.41 59.68 31.19
C GLN A 414 -31.78 58.48 30.30
N SER A 415 -32.88 58.64 29.52
CA SER A 415 -33.27 57.60 28.52
C SER A 415 -32.28 57.49 27.37
N ALA A 416 -31.69 58.59 26.89
CA ALA A 416 -30.66 58.61 25.87
C ALA A 416 -29.38 57.92 26.37
N SER A 417 -29.03 58.15 27.66
CA SER A 417 -27.91 57.46 28.29
C SER A 417 -28.08 55.94 28.38
N ALA A 418 -29.29 55.50 28.70
CA ALA A 418 -29.60 54.06 28.77
C ALA A 418 -29.55 53.40 27.40
N VAL A 419 -29.95 54.11 26.33
CA VAL A 419 -29.84 53.61 24.96
C VAL A 419 -28.37 53.53 24.51
N ALA A 420 -27.52 54.50 24.95
CA ALA A 420 -26.09 54.47 24.68
C ALA A 420 -25.42 53.29 25.38
N GLU A 421 -25.79 52.98 26.63
CA GLU A 421 -25.29 51.83 27.38
C GLU A 421 -25.75 50.48 26.80
N ALA A 422 -26.96 50.45 26.28
CA ALA A 422 -27.47 49.26 25.57
C ALA A 422 -26.75 49.07 24.21
N SER A 423 -26.42 50.15 23.51
CA SER A 423 -25.62 50.08 22.27
C SER A 423 -24.19 49.64 22.52
N GLU A 424 -23.60 50.12 23.65
CA GLU A 424 -22.26 49.65 24.08
C GLU A 424 -22.26 48.15 24.43
N THR A 425 -23.32 47.72 25.12
CA THR A 425 -23.48 46.29 25.46
C THR A 425 -23.71 45.43 24.21
N GLN A 426 -24.43 45.95 23.23
CA GLN A 426 -24.64 45.30 21.94
C GLN A 426 -23.34 45.22 21.11
N SER A 427 -22.53 46.29 21.13
CA SER A 427 -21.20 46.31 20.51
C SER A 427 -20.25 45.28 21.14
N GLN A 428 -20.31 45.13 22.47
CA GLN A 428 -19.53 44.20 23.21
C GLN A 428 -19.94 42.73 22.92
N SER A 429 -21.27 42.51 22.79
CA SER A 429 -21.79 41.20 22.41
C SER A 429 -21.44 40.79 20.96
N ALA A 430 -21.46 41.75 20.06
CA ALA A 430 -21.00 41.55 18.67
C ALA A 430 -19.49 41.24 18.61
N SER A 431 -18.71 41.86 19.50
CA SER A 431 -17.28 41.58 19.63
C SER A 431 -17.01 40.14 20.18
N GLY A 432 -17.83 39.68 21.14
CA GLY A 432 -17.74 38.31 21.65
C GLY A 432 -18.10 37.28 20.58
N MET A 433 -19.06 37.58 19.70
CA MET A 433 -19.43 36.74 18.61
C MET A 433 -18.32 36.63 17.55
N ALA A 434 -17.63 37.75 17.28
CA ALA A 434 -16.48 37.75 16.39
C ALA A 434 -15.33 36.87 16.94
N ALA A 435 -15.08 36.94 18.28
CA ALA A 435 -14.08 36.10 18.93
C ALA A 435 -14.40 34.60 18.87
N ALA A 436 -15.69 34.23 19.03
CA ALA A 436 -16.10 32.85 18.92
C ALA A 436 -15.94 32.28 17.47
N ILE A 437 -16.14 33.15 16.47
CA ILE A 437 -15.90 32.80 15.06
C ILE A 437 -14.39 32.63 14.78
N GLU A 438 -13.54 33.49 15.39
CA GLU A 438 -12.10 33.35 15.29
C GLU A 438 -11.60 32.05 15.91
N GLU A 439 -12.10 31.69 17.09
CA GLU A 439 -11.75 30.43 17.79
C GLU A 439 -12.19 29.21 16.97
N MET A 440 -13.37 29.28 16.33
CA MET A 440 -13.84 28.24 15.43
C MET A 440 -12.96 28.10 14.18
N THR A 441 -12.50 29.25 13.65
CA THR A 441 -11.60 29.27 12.49
C THR A 441 -10.24 28.63 12.84
N VAL A 442 -9.73 28.90 14.04
CA VAL A 442 -8.52 28.28 14.58
C VAL A 442 -8.70 26.76 14.75
N GLY A 443 -9.87 26.34 15.26
CA GLY A 443 -10.19 24.91 15.39
C GLY A 443 -10.24 24.19 14.03
N ILE A 444 -10.82 24.84 13.02
CA ILE A 444 -10.84 24.30 11.65
C ILE A 444 -9.43 24.20 11.08
N ASP A 445 -8.58 25.20 11.34
CA ASP A 445 -7.17 25.20 10.90
C ASP A 445 -6.35 24.10 11.61
N GLU A 446 -6.65 23.85 12.88
CA GLU A 446 -6.03 22.77 13.66
C GLU A 446 -6.46 21.38 13.15
N ILE A 447 -7.74 21.21 12.84
CA ILE A 447 -8.25 19.97 12.21
C ILE A 447 -7.58 19.76 10.84
N SER A 448 -7.44 20.83 10.04
CA SER A 448 -6.77 20.79 8.75
C SER A 448 -5.28 20.41 8.87
N ARG A 449 -4.58 20.96 9.88
CA ARG A 449 -3.19 20.61 10.19
C ARG A 449 -3.05 19.16 10.66
N ASN A 450 -3.94 18.70 11.52
CA ASN A 450 -3.92 17.34 12.02
C ASN A 450 -4.17 16.33 10.89
N ALA A 451 -5.09 16.66 9.97
CA ALA A 451 -5.31 15.86 8.76
C ALA A 451 -4.08 15.87 7.82
N GLY A 452 -3.42 17.03 7.70
CA GLY A 452 -2.15 17.17 6.97
C GLY A 452 -1.02 16.34 7.59
N SER A 453 -0.90 16.38 8.91
CA SER A 453 0.11 15.63 9.65
C SER A 453 -0.11 14.11 9.53
N ALA A 454 -1.36 13.66 9.61
CA ALA A 454 -1.70 12.25 9.40
C ALA A 454 -1.36 11.76 7.97
N ALA A 455 -1.55 12.63 6.97
CA ALA A 455 -1.17 12.33 5.59
C ALA A 455 0.36 12.31 5.40
N GLU A 456 1.11 13.17 6.11
CA GLU A 456 2.57 13.17 6.11
C GLU A 456 3.15 11.95 6.84
N GLU A 457 2.59 11.59 7.96
CA GLU A 457 3.00 10.41 8.75
C GLU A 457 2.74 9.10 7.99
N SER A 458 1.63 9.06 7.25
CA SER A 458 1.33 7.94 6.34
C SER A 458 2.32 7.85 5.16
N ARG A 459 2.73 9.02 4.60
CA ARG A 459 3.78 9.06 3.56
C ARG A 459 5.17 8.70 4.13
N ALA A 460 5.49 9.23 5.33
CA ALA A 460 6.75 8.91 6.00
C ALA A 460 6.84 7.41 6.33
N SER A 461 5.73 6.81 6.77
CA SER A 461 5.65 5.36 7.00
C SER A 461 5.84 4.57 5.70
N GLY A 462 5.24 5.03 4.59
CA GLY A 462 5.45 4.45 3.27
C GLY A 462 6.90 4.59 2.79
N SER A 463 7.53 5.75 3.04
CA SER A 463 8.95 6.00 2.73
C SER A 463 9.87 5.11 3.56
N LEU A 464 9.62 4.99 4.87
CA LEU A 464 10.40 4.11 5.76
C LEU A 464 10.27 2.63 5.37
N ALA A 465 9.07 2.21 4.99
CA ALA A 465 8.83 0.86 4.50
C ALA A 465 9.57 0.59 3.19
N SER A 466 9.60 1.58 2.28
CA SER A 466 10.37 1.51 1.03
C SER A 466 11.88 1.48 1.28
N GLU A 467 12.36 2.30 2.23
CA GLU A 467 13.78 2.34 2.61
C GLU A 467 14.20 1.03 3.33
N GLY A 468 13.29 0.50 4.18
CA GLY A 468 13.49 -0.81 4.81
C GLY A 468 13.59 -1.94 3.80
N ALA A 469 12.74 -1.93 2.78
CA ALA A 469 12.81 -2.90 1.68
C ALA A 469 14.12 -2.80 0.88
N GLU A 470 14.61 -1.56 0.67
CA GLU A 470 15.91 -1.34 0.00
C GLU A 470 17.09 -1.78 0.87
N VAL A 471 17.04 -1.55 2.20
CA VAL A 471 18.04 -2.06 3.15
C VAL A 471 18.08 -3.58 3.14
N VAL A 472 16.90 -4.21 3.20
CA VAL A 472 16.79 -5.68 3.13
C VAL A 472 17.38 -6.19 1.81
N ARG A 473 17.04 -5.57 0.69
CA ARG A 473 17.58 -5.93 -0.62
C ARG A 473 19.11 -5.79 -0.67
N ARG A 474 19.66 -4.68 -0.16
CA ARG A 474 21.12 -4.48 -0.04
C ARG A 474 21.76 -5.52 0.86
N SER A 475 21.13 -5.85 1.98
CA SER A 475 21.64 -6.86 2.90
C SER A 475 21.69 -8.25 2.25
N VAL A 476 20.67 -8.59 1.45
CA VAL A 476 20.66 -9.82 0.65
C VAL A 476 21.81 -9.79 -0.38
N THR A 477 21.94 -8.68 -1.11
CA THR A 477 23.02 -8.53 -2.11
C THR A 477 24.42 -8.56 -1.48
N GLU A 478 24.57 -7.95 -0.29
CA GLU A 478 25.87 -8.00 0.44
C GLU A 478 26.12 -9.37 1.06
N MET A 479 25.11 -10.10 1.51
CA MET A 479 25.26 -11.49 1.92
C MET A 479 25.66 -12.39 0.75
N GLU A 480 25.08 -12.18 -0.43
CA GLU A 480 25.51 -12.87 -1.66
C GLU A 480 26.98 -12.55 -1.99
N ARG A 481 27.38 -11.27 -1.89
CA ARG A 481 28.79 -10.85 -2.11
C ARG A 481 29.75 -11.37 -1.03
N ILE A 482 29.36 -11.40 0.23
CA ILE A 482 30.14 -12.01 1.31
C ILE A 482 30.29 -13.51 1.06
N ALA A 483 29.24 -14.14 0.64
CA ALA A 483 29.23 -15.54 0.31
C ALA A 483 30.13 -15.86 -0.91
N GLU A 484 30.18 -14.98 -1.92
CA GLU A 484 31.15 -15.07 -3.03
C GLU A 484 32.59 -14.79 -2.58
N SER A 485 32.81 -14.00 -1.52
CA SER A 485 34.16 -13.66 -1.04
C SER A 485 34.76 -14.69 -0.07
N VAL A 486 33.95 -15.65 0.42
CA VAL A 486 34.39 -16.72 1.37
C VAL A 486 34.76 -18.02 0.64
N ASN A 487 34.54 -18.08 -0.68
CA ASN A 487 35.06 -19.11 -1.57
C ASN A 487 36.25 -18.62 -2.36
#